data_4eaf859fb708f64a260f71d973a4aa4b
#
_entry.id   4eaf859fb708f64a260f71d973a4aa4b
#
_cell.length_a   1.000
_cell.length_b   1.000
_cell.length_c   1.000
_cell.angle_alpha   90.00
_cell.angle_beta   90.00
_cell.angle_gamma   90.00
#
_symmetry.space_group_name_H-M   'P 1'
#
loop_
_entity.id
_entity.type
_entity.pdbx_description
1 polymer ?
#
loop_
_entity_poly.entity_id
_entity_poly.type
_entity_poly.pdbx_seq_one_letter_code
_entity_poly.pdbx_strand_id
1 'polypeptide(L)'
;MTIPTQMSLHGFIATAPELTYGKSDVARFRARVGIEQWRKEPDGAFTKLDPQFCDMVLFKSSAERAYARFHVGDQFVASGYVHEYEFDREGTTVQREEFVARRIGHDTARTRYNVERPTPASEHEAGREAGRTVEPPATVGL
;
A
#
# COMPACT_ATOMS: atom_id res chain seq x y z
N MET A 1 25.63 2.53 -10.88
CA MET A 1 24.25 3.03 -10.84
C MET A 1 23.47 2.30 -9.77
N THR A 2 22.71 3.02 -9.00
CA THR A 2 21.95 2.43 -7.92
C THR A 2 20.48 2.37 -8.30
N ILE A 3 19.85 1.23 -8.05
CA ILE A 3 18.42 1.09 -8.33
C ILE A 3 17.64 1.88 -7.29
N PRO A 4 16.82 2.83 -7.71
CA PRO A 4 16.02 3.59 -6.75
C PRO A 4 14.94 2.71 -6.14
N THR A 5 14.93 2.63 -4.83
CA THR A 5 13.99 1.77 -4.13
C THR A 5 13.30 2.53 -3.03
N GLN A 6 12.23 1.96 -2.53
CA GLN A 6 11.49 2.54 -1.42
C GLN A 6 11.15 1.44 -0.42
N MET A 7 10.90 1.88 0.80
CA MET A 7 10.44 0.99 1.85
C MET A 7 9.08 0.43 1.48
N SER A 8 8.82 -0.82 1.79
CA SER A 8 7.54 -1.44 1.48
C SER A 8 6.90 -2.02 2.73
N LEU A 9 5.59 -2.16 2.66
CA LEU A 9 4.78 -2.75 3.71
C LEU A 9 3.71 -3.59 3.05
N HIS A 10 3.45 -4.79 3.58
CA HIS A 10 2.32 -5.57 3.10
C HIS A 10 1.55 -6.14 4.27
N GLY A 11 0.26 -6.32 4.07
CA GLY A 11 -0.60 -6.80 5.13
C GLY A 11 -2.05 -6.75 4.68
N PHE A 12 -2.95 -6.54 5.64
CA PHE A 12 -4.38 -6.52 5.34
C PHE A 12 -5.03 -5.28 5.97
N ILE A 13 -6.12 -4.85 5.35
CA ILE A 13 -6.91 -3.72 5.85
C ILE A 13 -7.73 -4.21 7.03
N ALA A 14 -7.45 -3.69 8.23
CA ALA A 14 -8.09 -4.19 9.45
C ALA A 14 -9.36 -3.43 9.81
N THR A 15 -9.44 -2.14 9.48
CA THR A 15 -10.63 -1.33 9.77
C THR A 15 -11.13 -0.69 8.50
N ALA A 16 -12.40 -0.30 8.50
CA ALA A 16 -12.96 0.38 7.34
C ALA A 16 -12.18 1.65 7.05
N PRO A 17 -11.72 1.84 5.83
CA PRO A 17 -10.96 3.05 5.50
C PRO A 17 -11.82 4.31 5.62
N GLU A 18 -11.16 5.40 5.96
CA GLU A 18 -11.79 6.71 6.05
C GLU A 18 -11.17 7.63 5.02
N LEU A 19 -11.99 8.47 4.42
CA LEU A 19 -11.51 9.48 3.48
C LEU A 19 -11.96 10.84 4.00
N THR A 20 -11.01 11.72 4.28
CA THR A 20 -11.30 13.05 4.78
C THR A 20 -10.57 14.06 3.91
N TYR A 21 -11.00 15.32 4.03
CA TYR A 21 -10.38 16.42 3.29
C TYR A 21 -9.93 17.47 4.28
N GLY A 22 -8.66 17.86 4.19
CA GLY A 22 -8.11 18.84 5.10
C GLY A 22 -8.43 20.26 4.70
N LYS A 23 -7.76 21.19 5.39
CA LYS A 23 -8.05 22.61 5.18
C LYS A 23 -7.82 23.08 3.75
N SER A 24 -6.90 22.46 3.04
CA SER A 24 -6.66 22.82 1.65
C SER A 24 -7.32 21.85 0.69
N ASP A 25 -8.38 21.18 1.14
CA ASP A 25 -9.10 20.21 0.32
C ASP A 25 -8.21 19.07 -0.17
N VAL A 26 -7.17 18.75 0.57
CA VAL A 26 -6.32 17.63 0.25
C VAL A 26 -6.94 16.35 0.82
N ALA A 27 -7.20 15.39 -0.05
CA ALA A 27 -7.77 14.12 0.37
C ALA A 27 -6.79 13.34 1.22
N ARG A 28 -7.29 12.68 2.25
CA ARG A 28 -6.50 11.84 3.14
C ARG A 28 -7.24 10.54 3.40
N PHE A 29 -6.61 9.45 3.00
CA PHE A 29 -7.11 8.10 3.28
C PHE A 29 -6.41 7.61 4.54
N ARG A 30 -7.16 6.98 5.44
CA ARG A 30 -6.58 6.39 6.63
C ARG A 30 -7.27 5.07 6.93
N ALA A 31 -6.47 4.08 7.25
CA ALA A 31 -6.98 2.78 7.69
C ALA A 31 -6.00 2.17 8.66
N ARG A 32 -6.52 1.41 9.60
CA ARG A 32 -5.67 0.58 10.44
C ARG A 32 -5.37 -0.69 9.68
N VAL A 33 -4.12 -1.09 9.63
CA VAL A 33 -3.70 -2.27 8.88
C VAL A 33 -3.01 -3.24 9.81
N GLY A 34 -3.09 -4.51 9.47
CA GLY A 34 -2.44 -5.57 10.22
C GLY A 34 -1.33 -6.18 9.41
N ILE A 35 -0.20 -6.42 10.07
CA ILE A 35 0.97 -7.04 9.46
C ILE A 35 1.17 -8.37 10.15
N GLU A 36 1.03 -9.45 9.40
CA GLU A 36 1.20 -10.78 9.96
C GLU A 36 2.64 -11.00 10.33
N GLN A 37 2.86 -11.65 11.47
CA GLN A 37 4.19 -11.91 11.99
C GLN A 37 4.41 -13.40 12.08
N TRP A 38 5.61 -13.84 11.74
CA TRP A 38 5.98 -15.25 11.79
C TRP A 38 7.32 -15.37 12.48
N ARG A 39 7.48 -16.42 13.27
CA ARG A 39 8.75 -16.73 13.91
C ARG A 39 9.24 -18.07 13.41
N LYS A 40 10.51 -18.12 13.00
CA LYS A 40 11.10 -19.36 12.57
C LYS A 40 11.57 -20.14 13.80
N GLU A 41 11.13 -21.38 13.90
CA GLU A 41 11.51 -22.23 15.02
C GLU A 41 12.80 -22.96 14.72
N PRO A 42 13.50 -23.48 15.76
CA PRO A 42 14.75 -24.20 15.54
C PRO A 42 14.64 -25.40 14.59
N ASP A 43 13.47 -26.03 14.54
CA ASP A 43 13.28 -27.19 13.67
C ASP A 43 12.93 -26.79 12.23
N GLY A 44 12.95 -25.49 11.91
CA GLY A 44 12.65 -25.04 10.58
C GLY A 44 11.20 -24.71 10.32
N ALA A 45 10.31 -25.04 11.23
CA ALA A 45 8.91 -24.69 11.10
C ALA A 45 8.69 -23.22 11.41
N PHE A 46 7.52 -22.69 11.02
CA PHE A 46 7.19 -21.32 11.31
C PHE A 46 5.97 -21.27 12.23
N THR A 47 6.04 -20.41 13.24
CA THR A 47 4.92 -20.19 14.15
C THR A 47 4.32 -18.83 13.85
N LYS A 48 3.01 -18.80 13.67
CA LYS A 48 2.30 -17.56 13.41
C LYS A 48 2.10 -16.82 14.72
N LEU A 49 2.53 -15.58 14.76
CA LEU A 49 2.36 -14.72 15.93
C LEU A 49 1.18 -13.80 15.70
N ASP A 50 0.80 -13.06 16.75
CA ASP A 50 -0.27 -12.07 16.61
C ASP A 50 0.15 -11.00 15.62
N PRO A 51 -0.79 -10.50 14.82
CA PRO A 51 -0.46 -9.43 13.89
C PRO A 51 -0.05 -8.16 14.62
N GLN A 52 0.80 -7.38 13.99
CA GLN A 52 1.14 -6.06 14.45
C GLN A 52 0.25 -5.08 13.71
N PHE A 53 -0.27 -4.06 14.40
CA PHE A 53 -1.18 -3.11 13.78
C PHE A 53 -0.56 -1.73 13.75
N CYS A 54 -0.84 -1.00 12.68
CA CYS A 54 -0.42 0.39 12.56
C CYS A 54 -1.38 1.12 11.66
N ASP A 55 -1.25 2.45 11.63
CA ASP A 55 -2.05 3.27 10.73
C ASP A 55 -1.33 3.41 9.40
N MET A 56 -2.10 3.40 8.33
CA MET A 56 -1.59 3.67 7.00
C MET A 56 -2.38 4.83 6.40
N VAL A 57 -1.68 5.79 5.83
CA VAL A 57 -2.32 6.95 5.22
C VAL A 57 -1.81 7.15 3.81
N LEU A 58 -2.69 7.70 2.97
CA LEU A 58 -2.36 8.14 1.62
C LEU A 58 -2.96 9.52 1.44
N PHE A 59 -2.44 10.28 0.49
CA PHE A 59 -2.88 11.65 0.27
C PHE A 59 -3.22 11.89 -1.18
N LYS A 60 -4.02 12.94 -1.43
CA LYS A 60 -4.32 13.44 -2.76
C LYS A 60 -5.04 12.38 -3.59
N SER A 61 -4.76 12.32 -4.87
CA SER A 61 -5.49 11.40 -5.74
C SER A 61 -5.23 9.94 -5.39
N SER A 62 -4.07 9.65 -4.82
CA SER A 62 -3.81 8.28 -4.35
C SER A 62 -4.77 7.89 -3.24
N ALA A 63 -5.12 8.85 -2.36
CA ALA A 63 -6.08 8.59 -1.29
C ALA A 63 -7.45 8.27 -1.86
N GLU A 64 -7.88 9.03 -2.85
CA GLU A 64 -9.19 8.83 -3.44
C GLU A 64 -9.27 7.49 -4.16
N ARG A 65 -8.23 7.14 -4.90
CA ARG A 65 -8.21 5.86 -5.60
C ARG A 65 -8.19 4.69 -4.63
N ALA A 66 -7.40 4.82 -3.55
CA ALA A 66 -7.34 3.76 -2.56
C ALA A 66 -8.68 3.58 -1.86
N TYR A 67 -9.33 4.69 -1.53
CA TYR A 67 -10.62 4.61 -0.86
C TYR A 67 -11.66 3.90 -1.73
N ALA A 68 -11.60 4.12 -3.04
CA ALA A 68 -12.54 3.50 -3.96
C ALA A 68 -12.29 2.00 -4.12
N ARG A 69 -11.09 1.53 -3.84
CA ARG A 69 -10.69 0.17 -4.23
C ARG A 69 -10.35 -0.77 -3.09
N PHE A 70 -10.20 -0.25 -1.87
CA PHE A 70 -9.79 -1.10 -0.74
C PHE A 70 -10.85 -1.17 0.33
N HIS A 71 -11.09 -2.37 0.82
CA HIS A 71 -12.10 -2.65 1.83
C HIS A 71 -11.50 -3.49 2.93
N VAL A 72 -12.21 -3.60 4.05
CA VAL A 72 -11.75 -4.41 5.17
C VAL A 72 -11.47 -5.83 4.69
N GLY A 73 -10.34 -6.35 5.09
CA GLY A 73 -9.95 -7.70 4.73
C GLY A 73 -9.07 -7.81 3.51
N ASP A 74 -9.00 -6.74 2.71
CA ASP A 74 -8.19 -6.79 1.49
C ASP A 74 -6.71 -6.87 1.84
N GLN A 75 -5.99 -7.67 1.07
CA GLN A 75 -4.54 -7.81 1.21
C GLN A 75 -3.87 -6.83 0.28
N PHE A 76 -2.85 -6.16 0.78
CA PHE A 76 -2.21 -5.08 0.03
C PHE A 76 -0.70 -5.17 0.08
N VAL A 77 -0.06 -4.50 -0.88
CA VAL A 77 1.36 -4.18 -0.86
C VAL A 77 1.46 -2.69 -1.11
N ALA A 78 2.22 -2.01 -0.28
CA ALA A 78 2.36 -0.56 -0.39
C ALA A 78 3.82 -0.17 -0.30
N SER A 79 4.16 0.96 -0.90
CA SER A 79 5.50 1.52 -0.78
C SER A 79 5.39 2.95 -0.29
N GLY A 80 6.38 3.38 0.48
CA GLY A 80 6.37 4.71 1.06
C GLY A 80 7.40 4.84 2.16
N TYR A 81 7.00 5.43 3.27
CA TYR A 81 7.92 5.67 4.37
C TYR A 81 7.17 5.72 5.70
N VAL A 82 7.92 5.57 6.79
CA VAL A 82 7.37 5.67 8.14
C VAL A 82 7.50 7.11 8.59
N HIS A 83 6.39 7.66 9.07
CA HIS A 83 6.35 9.02 9.61
C HIS A 83 6.13 8.93 11.10
N GLU A 84 7.06 9.48 11.88
CA GLU A 84 6.94 9.51 13.32
C GLU A 84 6.48 10.88 13.75
N TYR A 85 5.58 10.92 14.74
CA TYR A 85 5.07 12.19 15.24
C TYR A 85 4.73 12.07 16.71
N GLU A 86 4.63 13.23 17.38
CA GLU A 86 4.27 13.29 18.79
C GLU A 86 3.01 14.08 18.95
N PHE A 87 2.24 13.73 19.95
CA PHE A 87 1.11 14.57 20.35
C PHE A 87 0.92 14.44 21.85
N ASP A 88 0.28 15.47 22.43
CA ASP A 88 0.01 15.49 23.86
C ASP A 88 -1.33 14.84 24.13
N ARG A 89 -1.33 13.96 25.13
CA ARG A 89 -2.54 13.28 25.55
C ARG A 89 -2.61 13.39 27.06
N GLU A 90 -3.53 14.21 27.55
CA GLU A 90 -3.73 14.38 28.97
C GLU A 90 -2.42 14.73 29.69
N GLY A 91 -1.68 15.67 29.11
CA GLY A 91 -0.45 16.11 29.72
C GLY A 91 0.76 15.24 29.48
N THR A 92 0.59 14.14 28.76
CA THR A 92 1.68 13.22 28.46
C THR A 92 1.98 13.28 26.98
N THR A 93 3.26 13.35 26.64
CA THR A 93 3.68 13.28 25.25
C THR A 93 3.67 11.83 24.80
N VAL A 94 2.92 11.56 23.74
CA VAL A 94 2.80 10.21 23.19
C VAL A 94 3.44 10.21 21.82
N GLN A 95 4.31 9.21 21.60
CA GLN A 95 4.94 9.04 20.29
C GLN A 95 4.15 8.02 19.48
N ARG A 96 3.94 8.33 18.21
CA ARG A 96 3.22 7.48 17.30
C ARG A 96 3.94 7.42 15.99
N GLU A 97 3.62 6.40 15.22
CA GLU A 97 4.11 6.33 13.86
C GLU A 97 3.01 5.82 12.96
N GLU A 98 3.11 6.20 11.70
CA GLU A 98 2.18 5.77 10.68
C GLU A 98 2.96 5.49 9.42
N PHE A 99 2.44 4.62 8.58
CA PHE A 99 3.06 4.36 7.28
C PHE A 99 2.39 5.26 6.26
N VAL A 100 3.18 6.14 5.63
CA VAL A 100 2.68 7.01 4.58
C VAL A 100 2.95 6.32 3.27
N ALA A 101 1.89 5.80 2.65
CA ALA A 101 2.02 5.06 1.41
C ALA A 101 1.94 6.03 0.23
N ARG A 102 2.84 5.86 -0.70
CA ARG A 102 2.78 6.61 -1.94
C ARG A 102 2.14 5.81 -3.04
N ARG A 103 2.26 4.49 -2.96
CA ARG A 103 1.64 3.58 -3.90
C ARG A 103 1.07 2.41 -3.14
N ILE A 104 -0.03 1.88 -3.64
CA ILE A 104 -0.67 0.73 -3.01
C ILE A 104 -1.31 -0.10 -4.11
N GLY A 105 -1.26 -1.40 -3.93
CA GLY A 105 -1.91 -2.33 -4.83
C GLY A 105 -2.38 -3.53 -4.05
N HIS A 106 -3.25 -4.31 -4.66
CA HIS A 106 -3.68 -5.56 -4.05
C HIS A 106 -2.54 -6.57 -4.15
N ASP A 107 -2.39 -7.37 -3.11
CA ASP A 107 -1.34 -8.40 -3.09
C ASP A 107 -1.76 -9.52 -4.02
N THR A 108 -1.02 -9.69 -5.12
CA THR A 108 -1.40 -10.68 -6.14
C THR A 108 -1.37 -12.10 -5.61
N ALA A 109 -0.55 -12.35 -4.58
CA ALA A 109 -0.45 -13.69 -4.02
C ALA A 109 -1.73 -14.09 -3.28
N ARG A 110 -2.52 -13.11 -2.85
CA ARG A 110 -3.69 -13.39 -2.02
C ARG A 110 -4.98 -12.78 -2.55
N THR A 111 -4.96 -12.24 -3.76
CA THR A 111 -6.11 -11.55 -4.31
C THR A 111 -6.40 -12.07 -5.70
N ARG A 112 -7.67 -12.33 -5.96
CA ARG A 112 -8.12 -12.67 -7.31
C ARG A 112 -8.79 -11.44 -7.90
N TYR A 113 -8.41 -11.07 -9.12
CA TYR A 113 -8.94 -9.87 -9.72
C TYR A 113 -8.68 -9.88 -11.21
N ASN A 114 -9.38 -9.00 -11.90
CA ASN A 114 -9.17 -8.79 -13.32
C ASN A 114 -8.55 -7.43 -13.52
N VAL A 115 -7.72 -7.32 -14.55
CA VAL A 115 -7.07 -6.08 -14.87
C VAL A 115 -7.72 -5.50 -16.12
N GLU A 116 -8.19 -4.27 -15.98
CA GLU A 116 -8.68 -3.52 -17.12
C GLU A 116 -7.52 -2.73 -17.68
N ARG A 117 -7.22 -2.97 -18.94
CA ARG A 117 -6.09 -2.27 -19.55
C ARG A 117 -6.61 -1.17 -20.44
N PRO A 118 -5.83 -0.09 -20.57
CA PRO A 118 -6.25 0.99 -21.44
C PRO A 118 -6.48 0.48 -22.86
N THR A 119 -7.43 1.09 -23.54
CA THR A 119 -7.67 0.73 -24.93
C THR A 119 -6.48 1.18 -25.76
N PRO A 120 -6.31 0.61 -26.95
CA PRO A 120 -5.20 1.04 -27.80
C PRO A 120 -5.16 2.55 -28.02
N ALA A 121 -6.31 3.21 -28.11
CA ALA A 121 -6.33 4.64 -28.31
C ALA A 121 -5.77 5.38 -27.09
N SER A 122 -6.14 4.95 -25.90
CA SER A 122 -5.63 5.55 -24.69
C SER A 122 -4.15 5.30 -24.55
N GLU A 123 -3.73 4.11 -24.85
CA GLU A 123 -2.33 3.80 -24.77
C GLU A 123 -1.52 4.60 -25.75
N HIS A 124 -2.07 4.81 -26.92
CA HIS A 124 -1.37 5.56 -27.91
C HIS A 124 -1.00 6.94 -27.41
N GLU A 125 -1.93 7.59 -26.78
CA GLU A 125 -1.64 8.90 -26.29
C GLU A 125 -0.65 8.90 -25.17
N ALA A 126 -0.81 8.01 -24.27
CA ALA A 126 -0.02 8.11 -23.10
C ALA A 126 1.27 7.47 -23.29
N GLY A 127 1.28 6.50 -23.99
CA GLY A 127 2.44 5.87 -23.83
C GLY A 127 3.22 5.61 -25.00
N ARG A 128 3.17 6.33 -25.89
CA ARG A 128 4.05 6.03 -26.88
C ARG A 128 5.27 5.61 -26.39
N GLU A 129 5.51 5.92 -25.24
CA GLU A 129 6.65 5.48 -24.64
C GLU A 129 6.51 4.15 -24.15
N ALA A 130 5.40 3.75 -23.89
CA ALA A 130 5.33 2.44 -23.31
C ALA A 130 5.53 1.46 -24.40
N GLY A 131 5.11 1.85 -25.46
CA GLY A 131 5.25 0.89 -26.41
C GLY A 131 6.49 0.22 -26.41
N ARG A 132 7.03 0.36 -26.14
CA ARG A 132 7.97 -0.40 -26.04
C ARG A 132 7.92 -1.32 -25.29
N THR A 133 7.43 -1.58 -25.12
CA THR A 133 7.37 -2.40 -24.45
C THR A 133 7.23 -3.27 -24.10
N VAL A 134 7.20 -3.62 -24.51
CA VAL A 134 7.06 -4.50 -24.13
C VAL A 134 7.30 -5.33 -23.85
N GLU A 135 7.41 -5.53 -24.05
CA GLU A 135 7.61 -6.47 -23.74
C GLU A 135 8.03 -7.06 -23.23
N PRO A 136 8.04 -7.16 -23.27
CA PRO A 136 8.28 -7.97 -22.65
C PRO A 136 8.30 -8.62 -22.19
N PRO A 137 8.28 -8.88 -22.09
CA PRO A 137 8.21 -9.70 -21.51
C PRO A 137 8.19 -10.41 -21.22
N ALA A 138 8.14 -10.60 -21.52
CA ALA A 138 7.99 -11.42 -21.18
C ALA A 138 8.24 -12.06 -21.07
N THR A 139 8.41 -12.11 -21.19
CA THR A 139 8.52 -12.87 -20.95
C THR A 139 8.88 -13.43 -20.49
N VAL A 140 9.05 -13.26 -20.36
CA VAL A 140 9.30 -13.93 -19.78
C VAL A 140 9.05 -14.67 -19.24
N GLY A 141 8.87 -14.98 -19.17
CA GLY A 141 8.46 -15.82 -18.61
C GLY A 141 8.81 -16.53 -18.23
N LEU A 142 9.01 -16.75 -18.29
CA LEU A 142 9.06 -17.50 -18.00
C LEU A 142 9.17 -17.91 -17.50
#